data_1be86a81fecadf695a15d37d63034700
#
_entry.id   1be86a81fecadf695a15d37d63034700
#
_cell.length_a   1.000
_cell.length_b   1.000
_cell.length_c   1.000
_cell.angle_alpha   90.00
_cell.angle_beta   90.00
_cell.angle_gamma   90.00
#
_symmetry.space_group_name_H-M   'P 1'
#
loop_
_entity.id
_entity.type
_entity.pdbx_description
1 polymer ?
#
loop_
_entity_poly.entity_id
_entity_poly.type
_entity_poly.pdbx_seq_one_letter_code
_entity_poly.pdbx_strand_id
1 'polypeptide(L)'
;KQKISIDLVLIKILAEQVVKTYPELASFNVIEFVEDFGEIMKKELDFTNEASNMMRFSEMFKHDDYCYIPKVYSNYTTQKILVMEFVTGIEPDAKEQLQTNGYDIQQIAVNGTNIILKMILQHGFFHADPHAGNLLIRENNQVVLLDHGMTASLKPAQIQALINFMLGFARQDTHRITKALLALL
;
A
#
# COMPACT_ATOMS: atom_id res chain seq x y z
N LYS A 1 -13.70 8.93 15.92
CA LYS A 1 -13.55 7.54 16.40
C LYS A 1 -14.86 6.96 16.93
N GLN A 2 -15.56 7.57 17.90
CA GLN A 2 -16.81 7.03 18.46
C GLN A 2 -17.90 6.80 17.40
N LYS A 3 -18.11 7.74 16.47
CA LYS A 3 -19.10 7.60 15.40
C LYS A 3 -18.81 6.40 14.50
N ILE A 4 -17.56 6.24 14.07
CA ILE A 4 -17.14 5.11 13.22
C ILE A 4 -17.30 3.76 13.96
N SER A 5 -17.00 3.70 15.25
CA SER A 5 -17.22 2.48 16.03
C SER A 5 -18.69 2.08 16.10
N ILE A 6 -19.60 3.05 16.19
CA ILE A 6 -21.05 2.79 16.14
C ILE A 6 -21.48 2.31 14.75
N ASP A 7 -20.97 2.97 13.70
CA ASP A 7 -21.28 2.60 12.32
C ASP A 7 -20.81 1.17 12.00
N LEU A 8 -19.62 0.77 12.47
CA LEU A 8 -19.10 -0.59 12.32
C LEU A 8 -19.99 -1.65 13.04
N VAL A 9 -20.47 -1.33 14.25
CA VAL A 9 -21.40 -2.22 14.97
C VAL A 9 -22.70 -2.37 14.18
N LEU A 10 -23.24 -1.27 13.63
CA LEU A 10 -24.45 -1.32 12.81
C LEU A 10 -24.27 -2.15 11.54
N ILE A 11 -23.13 -1.97 10.84
CA ILE A 11 -22.80 -2.77 9.64
C ILE A 11 -22.72 -4.26 10.00
N LYS A 12 -22.11 -4.62 11.14
CA LYS A 12 -22.05 -6.01 11.59
C LYS A 12 -23.44 -6.60 11.85
N ILE A 13 -24.28 -5.88 12.58
CA ILE A 13 -25.67 -6.31 12.84
C ILE A 13 -26.45 -6.51 11.54
N LEU A 14 -26.30 -5.59 10.58
CA LEU A 14 -26.92 -5.71 9.26
C LEU A 14 -26.39 -6.92 8.49
N ALA A 15 -25.09 -7.17 8.50
CA ALA A 15 -24.48 -8.32 7.87
C ALA A 15 -25.00 -9.65 8.45
N GLU A 16 -25.10 -9.75 9.78
CA GLU A 16 -25.68 -10.92 10.47
C GLU A 16 -27.15 -11.14 10.08
N GLN A 17 -27.94 -10.05 9.99
CA GLN A 17 -29.34 -10.13 9.58
C GLN A 17 -29.49 -10.54 8.11
N VAL A 18 -28.63 -10.04 7.22
CA VAL A 18 -28.61 -10.42 5.81
C VAL A 18 -28.28 -11.89 5.64
N VAL A 19 -27.23 -12.40 6.28
CA VAL A 19 -26.87 -13.84 6.23
C VAL A 19 -27.96 -14.72 6.82
N LYS A 20 -28.65 -14.27 7.88
CA LYS A 20 -29.79 -15.00 8.46
C LYS A 20 -30.98 -15.07 7.51
N THR A 21 -31.23 -14.02 6.73
CA THR A 21 -32.35 -13.94 5.77
C THR A 21 -32.02 -14.67 4.46
N TYR A 22 -30.74 -14.65 4.04
CA TYR A 22 -30.24 -15.25 2.81
C TYR A 22 -29.05 -16.19 3.13
N PRO A 23 -29.31 -17.44 3.58
CA PRO A 23 -28.25 -18.36 4.03
C PRO A 23 -27.19 -18.68 2.97
N GLU A 24 -27.52 -18.57 1.68
CA GLU A 24 -26.57 -18.73 0.56
C GLU A 24 -25.40 -17.73 0.62
N LEU A 25 -25.58 -16.57 1.23
CA LEU A 25 -24.53 -15.57 1.39
C LEU A 25 -23.50 -15.93 2.47
N ALA A 26 -23.77 -16.94 3.30
CA ALA A 26 -22.80 -17.43 4.28
C ALA A 26 -21.52 -17.97 3.61
N SER A 27 -21.64 -18.52 2.39
CA SER A 27 -20.48 -19.01 1.61
C SER A 27 -19.49 -17.91 1.20
N PHE A 28 -19.91 -16.64 1.23
CA PHE A 28 -19.07 -15.48 0.93
C PHE A 28 -18.38 -14.88 2.17
N ASN A 29 -18.49 -15.51 3.33
CA ASN A 29 -17.88 -15.06 4.59
C ASN A 29 -18.16 -13.56 4.91
N VAL A 30 -19.40 -13.11 4.64
CA VAL A 30 -19.76 -11.68 4.76
C VAL A 30 -19.48 -11.12 6.15
N ILE A 31 -19.68 -11.93 7.21
CA ILE A 31 -19.45 -11.49 8.60
C ILE A 31 -17.94 -11.29 8.84
N GLU A 32 -17.11 -12.24 8.44
CA GLU A 32 -15.66 -12.15 8.52
C GLU A 32 -15.12 -10.94 7.76
N PHE A 33 -15.64 -10.70 6.55
CA PHE A 33 -15.30 -9.50 5.77
C PHE A 33 -15.60 -8.19 6.53
N VAL A 34 -16.75 -8.09 7.19
CA VAL A 34 -17.12 -6.90 7.99
C VAL A 34 -16.22 -6.75 9.22
N GLU A 35 -15.84 -7.85 9.87
CA GLU A 35 -14.90 -7.84 10.99
C GLU A 35 -13.51 -7.37 10.56
N ASP A 36 -12.97 -7.92 9.47
CA ASP A 36 -11.69 -7.52 8.89
C ASP A 36 -11.70 -6.04 8.48
N PHE A 37 -12.77 -5.60 7.82
CA PHE A 37 -12.97 -4.19 7.49
C PHE A 37 -12.93 -3.31 8.74
N GLY A 38 -13.60 -3.75 9.82
CA GLY A 38 -13.58 -3.05 11.11
C GLY A 38 -12.18 -2.93 11.72
N GLU A 39 -11.36 -3.97 11.63
CA GLU A 39 -9.97 -3.95 12.11
C GLU A 39 -9.07 -3.04 11.23
N ILE A 40 -9.26 -3.04 9.92
CA ILE A 40 -8.56 -2.12 9.01
C ILE A 40 -8.90 -0.68 9.36
N MET A 41 -10.19 -0.36 9.48
CA MET A 41 -10.63 0.99 9.83
C MET A 41 -10.12 1.48 11.19
N LYS A 42 -9.99 0.60 12.20
CA LYS A 42 -9.39 0.96 13.49
C LYS A 42 -7.90 1.31 13.35
N LYS A 43 -7.16 0.58 12.51
CA LYS A 43 -5.74 0.86 12.24
C LYS A 43 -5.56 2.18 11.50
N GLU A 44 -6.38 2.47 10.50
CA GLU A 44 -6.41 3.73 9.75
C GLU A 44 -6.69 4.96 10.63
N LEU A 45 -7.43 4.77 11.73
CA LEU A 45 -7.74 5.84 12.67
C LEU A 45 -6.61 6.13 13.68
N ASP A 46 -5.49 5.43 13.61
CA ASP A 46 -4.36 5.62 14.51
C ASP A 46 -3.10 6.03 13.73
N PHE A 47 -2.85 7.34 13.66
CA PHE A 47 -1.70 7.90 12.95
C PHE A 47 -0.33 7.46 13.48
N THR A 48 -0.26 6.82 14.64
CA THR A 48 1.01 6.24 15.10
C THR A 48 1.41 5.02 14.26
N ASN A 49 0.43 4.28 13.69
CA ASN A 49 0.69 3.20 12.74
C ASN A 49 1.28 3.76 11.45
N GLU A 50 0.67 4.80 10.89
CA GLU A 50 1.16 5.44 9.67
C GLU A 50 2.56 6.03 9.88
N ALA A 51 2.81 6.72 11.00
CA ALA A 51 4.13 7.19 11.36
C ALA A 51 5.18 6.07 11.43
N SER A 52 4.82 4.92 11.99
CA SER A 52 5.68 3.73 12.05
C SER A 52 5.98 3.16 10.66
N ASN A 53 4.96 3.08 9.79
CA ASN A 53 5.12 2.66 8.42
C ASN A 53 6.04 3.61 7.63
N MET A 54 5.84 4.94 7.76
CA MET A 54 6.72 5.95 7.15
C MET A 54 8.17 5.77 7.55
N MET A 55 8.45 5.58 8.84
CA MET A 55 9.81 5.35 9.34
C MET A 55 10.41 4.06 8.75
N ARG A 56 9.60 3.00 8.63
CA ARG A 56 10.03 1.74 8.03
C ARG A 56 10.37 1.91 6.54
N PHE A 57 9.52 2.59 5.77
CA PHE A 57 9.82 2.90 4.36
C PHE A 57 11.05 3.82 4.23
N SER A 58 11.19 4.82 5.08
CA SER A 58 12.36 5.69 5.10
C SER A 58 13.67 4.90 5.29
N GLU A 59 13.69 3.92 6.18
CA GLU A 59 14.85 3.04 6.36
C GLU A 59 15.09 2.13 5.15
N MET A 60 14.01 1.62 4.50
CA MET A 60 14.12 0.79 3.30
C MET A 60 14.76 1.52 2.11
N PHE A 61 14.47 2.81 1.96
CA PHE A 61 14.89 3.64 0.82
C PHE A 61 16.01 4.64 1.16
N LYS A 62 16.62 4.56 2.33
CA LYS A 62 17.62 5.55 2.80
C LYS A 62 18.87 5.70 1.91
N HIS A 63 19.15 4.73 1.04
CA HIS A 63 20.27 4.72 0.11
C HIS A 63 19.84 4.86 -1.35
N ASP A 64 18.57 5.14 -1.61
CA ASP A 64 18.00 5.20 -2.95
C ASP A 64 17.61 6.64 -3.30
N ASP A 65 18.36 7.25 -4.20
CA ASP A 65 18.15 8.64 -4.61
C ASP A 65 16.84 8.85 -5.42
N TYR A 66 16.20 7.76 -5.88
CA TYR A 66 15.00 7.81 -6.70
C TYR A 66 13.69 7.76 -5.89
N CYS A 67 13.76 7.51 -4.58
CA CYS A 67 12.60 7.46 -3.68
C CYS A 67 12.81 8.38 -2.48
N TYR A 68 11.76 9.04 -2.04
CA TYR A 68 11.79 9.89 -0.86
C TYR A 68 10.55 9.66 0.02
N ILE A 69 10.80 9.53 1.31
CA ILE A 69 9.76 9.43 2.33
C ILE A 69 9.87 10.65 3.22
N PRO A 70 8.80 11.47 3.38
CA PRO A 70 8.84 12.64 4.25
C PRO A 70 9.20 12.26 5.68
N LYS A 71 10.02 13.09 6.32
CA LYS A 71 10.45 12.86 7.70
C LYS A 71 9.27 12.99 8.66
N VAL A 72 9.10 12.00 9.52
CA VAL A 72 8.11 12.05 10.61
C VAL A 72 8.70 12.77 11.83
N TYR A 73 7.93 13.69 12.41
CA TYR A 73 8.27 14.34 13.68
C TYR A 73 7.54 13.62 14.83
N SER A 74 8.12 12.51 15.28
CA SER A 74 7.51 11.59 16.26
C SER A 74 7.13 12.28 17.58
N ASN A 75 7.89 13.30 18.02
CA ASN A 75 7.60 14.03 19.25
C ASN A 75 6.29 14.84 19.19
N TYR A 76 5.77 15.10 17.99
CA TYR A 76 4.54 15.87 17.77
C TYR A 76 3.42 14.99 17.20
N THR A 77 3.73 13.74 16.87
CA THR A 77 2.77 12.76 16.33
C THR A 77 2.04 12.05 17.46
N THR A 78 0.73 11.90 17.31
CA THR A 78 -0.16 11.22 18.25
C THR A 78 -1.12 10.30 17.48
N GLN A 79 -1.94 9.54 18.19
CA GLN A 79 -3.01 8.75 17.56
C GLN A 79 -4.01 9.57 16.72
N LYS A 80 -4.05 10.89 16.87
CA LYS A 80 -5.03 11.76 16.19
C LYS A 80 -4.40 12.75 15.23
N ILE A 81 -3.09 12.89 15.27
CA ILE A 81 -2.34 13.90 14.50
C ILE A 81 -1.04 13.25 14.05
N LEU A 82 -0.81 13.25 12.74
CA LEU A 82 0.49 12.95 12.14
C LEU A 82 1.19 14.29 11.82
N VAL A 83 2.41 14.45 12.30
CA VAL A 83 3.25 15.60 11.97
C VAL A 83 4.45 15.11 11.19
N MET A 84 4.53 15.55 9.93
CA MET A 84 5.60 15.17 9.02
C MET A 84 6.13 16.38 8.25
N GLU A 85 7.24 16.18 7.57
CA GLU A 85 7.85 17.16 6.67
C GLU A 85 6.89 17.55 5.55
N PHE A 86 6.78 18.85 5.29
CA PHE A 86 6.06 19.36 4.14
C PHE A 86 6.96 19.26 2.90
N VAL A 87 6.51 18.49 1.92
CA VAL A 87 7.22 18.27 0.66
C VAL A 87 6.42 18.85 -0.50
N THR A 88 7.09 19.56 -1.39
CA THR A 88 6.53 20.08 -2.64
C THR A 88 6.94 19.18 -3.80
N GLY A 89 6.07 19.09 -4.81
CA GLY A 89 6.32 18.32 -6.03
C GLY A 89 5.15 18.43 -6.98
N ILE A 90 5.23 17.73 -8.10
CA ILE A 90 4.19 17.66 -9.14
C ILE A 90 3.56 16.28 -9.08
N GLU A 91 2.25 16.19 -9.17
CA GLU A 91 1.54 14.90 -9.22
C GLU A 91 1.94 14.12 -10.50
N PRO A 92 2.10 12.78 -10.43
CA PRO A 92 2.60 11.99 -11.56
C PRO A 92 1.64 11.94 -12.76
N ASP A 93 0.36 12.23 -12.57
CA ASP A 93 -0.64 12.34 -13.65
C ASP A 93 -0.66 13.70 -14.35
N ALA A 94 -0.05 14.74 -13.78
CA ALA A 94 0.12 16.07 -14.39
C ALA A 94 1.23 16.08 -15.47
N LYS A 95 1.12 15.20 -16.49
CA LYS A 95 2.15 14.93 -17.49
C LYS A 95 2.64 16.18 -18.24
N GLU A 96 1.74 17.08 -18.63
CA GLU A 96 2.11 18.32 -19.32
C GLU A 96 2.98 19.21 -18.42
N GLN A 97 2.64 19.31 -17.14
CA GLN A 97 3.40 20.09 -16.17
C GLN A 97 4.78 19.46 -15.93
N LEU A 98 4.87 18.14 -15.79
CA LEU A 98 6.14 17.43 -15.65
C LEU A 98 7.04 17.69 -16.88
N GLN A 99 6.54 17.54 -18.10
CA GLN A 99 7.30 17.76 -19.33
C GLN A 99 7.76 19.22 -19.47
N THR A 100 6.89 20.18 -19.18
CA THR A 100 7.21 21.62 -19.25
C THR A 100 8.31 21.99 -18.25
N ASN A 101 8.37 21.32 -17.10
CA ASN A 101 9.39 21.54 -16.08
C ASN A 101 10.66 20.67 -16.29
N GLY A 102 10.76 19.96 -17.43
CA GLY A 102 11.98 19.23 -17.82
C GLY A 102 12.15 17.87 -17.12
N TYR A 103 11.09 17.29 -16.56
CA TYR A 103 11.14 15.96 -15.96
C TYR A 103 11.10 14.86 -17.03
N ASP A 104 11.83 13.78 -16.80
CA ASP A 104 11.84 12.59 -17.65
C ASP A 104 10.77 11.59 -17.20
N ILE A 105 9.67 11.54 -17.97
CA ILE A 105 8.53 10.65 -17.68
C ILE A 105 8.93 9.17 -17.72
N GLN A 106 9.87 8.78 -18.59
CA GLN A 106 10.33 7.39 -18.65
C GLN A 106 11.15 7.04 -17.41
N GLN A 107 12.02 7.94 -16.97
CA GLN A 107 12.79 7.74 -15.75
C GLN A 107 11.87 7.69 -14.51
N ILE A 108 10.85 8.53 -14.44
CA ILE A 108 9.83 8.48 -13.36
C ILE A 108 9.16 7.11 -13.32
N ALA A 109 8.74 6.57 -14.48
CA ALA A 109 8.12 5.25 -14.56
C ALA A 109 9.08 4.13 -14.12
N VAL A 110 10.35 4.21 -14.50
CA VAL A 110 11.39 3.28 -14.04
C VAL A 110 11.58 3.37 -12.52
N ASN A 111 11.66 4.57 -11.97
CA ASN A 111 11.80 4.80 -10.54
C ASN A 111 10.60 4.22 -9.76
N GLY A 112 9.37 4.51 -10.20
CA GLY A 112 8.18 3.95 -9.59
C GLY A 112 8.15 2.41 -9.63
N THR A 113 8.53 1.81 -10.76
CA THR A 113 8.63 0.36 -10.90
C THR A 113 9.66 -0.22 -9.93
N ASN A 114 10.84 0.38 -9.84
CA ASN A 114 11.90 -0.07 -8.92
C ASN A 114 11.45 0.02 -7.45
N ILE A 115 10.73 1.09 -7.07
CA ILE A 115 10.16 1.24 -5.73
C ILE A 115 9.24 0.06 -5.41
N ILE A 116 8.28 -0.24 -6.27
CA ILE A 116 7.31 -1.34 -6.04
C ILE A 116 8.02 -2.69 -6.00
N LEU A 117 8.92 -2.97 -6.95
CA LEU A 117 9.66 -4.23 -6.98
C LEU A 117 10.53 -4.40 -5.73
N LYS A 118 11.21 -3.36 -5.27
CA LYS A 118 12.02 -3.39 -4.06
C LYS A 118 11.18 -3.65 -2.82
N MET A 119 10.05 -2.96 -2.66
CA MET A 119 9.10 -3.19 -1.57
C MET A 119 8.65 -4.65 -1.51
N ILE A 120 8.22 -5.20 -2.63
CA ILE A 120 7.61 -6.54 -2.72
C ILE A 120 8.67 -7.63 -2.65
N LEU A 121 9.67 -7.57 -3.54
CA LEU A 121 10.59 -8.70 -3.75
C LEU A 121 11.76 -8.71 -2.76
N GLN A 122 12.22 -7.55 -2.31
CA GLN A 122 13.36 -7.45 -1.41
C GLN A 122 12.93 -7.40 0.06
N HIS A 123 11.89 -6.62 0.37
CA HIS A 123 11.48 -6.39 1.76
C HIS A 123 10.22 -7.15 2.16
N GLY A 124 9.39 -7.59 1.20
CA GLY A 124 8.10 -8.22 1.49
C GLY A 124 7.16 -7.34 2.30
N PHE A 125 7.37 -6.03 2.25
CA PHE A 125 6.53 -5.02 2.90
C PHE A 125 6.30 -3.89 1.90
N PHE A 126 5.06 -3.60 1.58
CA PHE A 126 4.72 -2.69 0.50
C PHE A 126 3.50 -1.82 0.80
N HIS A 127 3.45 -0.70 0.13
CA HIS A 127 2.29 0.19 0.09
C HIS A 127 1.17 -0.48 -0.69
N ALA A 128 0.00 -0.64 -0.08
CA ALA A 128 -1.11 -1.38 -0.67
C ALA A 128 -2.03 -0.51 -1.55
N ASP A 129 -1.90 0.82 -1.48
CA ASP A 129 -2.70 1.78 -2.26
C ASP A 129 -1.83 2.90 -2.90
N PRO A 130 -0.93 2.58 -3.84
CA PRO A 130 0.00 3.55 -4.44
C PRO A 130 -0.68 4.36 -5.57
N HIS A 131 -1.82 5.01 -5.29
CA HIS A 131 -2.48 5.85 -6.29
C HIS A 131 -1.77 7.21 -6.48
N ALA A 132 -2.00 7.85 -7.62
CA ALA A 132 -1.29 9.07 -8.03
C ALA A 132 -1.40 10.23 -7.02
N GLY A 133 -2.53 10.38 -6.33
CA GLY A 133 -2.74 11.41 -5.31
C GLY A 133 -1.89 11.25 -4.04
N ASN A 134 -1.26 10.06 -3.85
CA ASN A 134 -0.33 9.79 -2.75
C ASN A 134 1.13 9.90 -3.17
N LEU A 135 1.39 10.39 -4.39
CA LEU A 135 2.71 10.50 -4.96
C LEU A 135 3.00 11.93 -5.40
N LEU A 136 4.25 12.35 -5.24
CA LEU A 136 4.76 13.57 -5.87
C LEU A 136 6.07 13.26 -6.59
N ILE A 137 6.31 14.02 -7.65
CA ILE A 137 7.59 14.01 -8.37
C ILE A 137 8.32 15.31 -8.05
N ARG A 138 9.56 15.17 -7.59
CA ARG A 138 10.45 16.29 -7.28
C ARG A 138 11.73 16.20 -8.10
N GLU A 139 12.64 17.14 -7.87
CA GLU A 139 13.91 17.23 -8.59
C GLU A 139 14.60 15.87 -8.81
N ASN A 140 15.31 15.73 -9.92
CA ASN A 140 15.98 14.49 -10.33
C ASN A 140 15.04 13.30 -10.56
N ASN A 141 13.78 13.53 -10.93
CA ASN A 141 12.76 12.50 -11.14
C ASN A 141 12.51 11.62 -9.90
N GLN A 142 12.80 12.13 -8.71
CA GLN A 142 12.61 11.42 -7.45
C GLN A 142 11.12 11.31 -7.15
N VAL A 143 10.67 10.10 -6.80
CA VAL A 143 9.29 9.81 -6.41
C VAL A 143 9.16 9.93 -4.89
N VAL A 144 8.24 10.76 -4.44
CA VAL A 144 7.87 10.92 -3.03
C VAL A 144 6.63 10.10 -2.73
N LEU A 145 6.64 9.35 -1.66
CA LEU A 145 5.46 8.63 -1.15
C LEU A 145 4.90 9.40 0.05
N LEU A 146 3.62 9.80 0.00
CA LEU A 146 3.02 10.69 1.01
C LEU A 146 2.19 9.95 2.06
N ASP A 147 1.28 9.08 1.64
CA ASP A 147 0.39 8.31 2.49
C ASP A 147 0.98 6.92 2.73
N HIS A 148 0.95 6.43 3.97
CA HIS A 148 1.48 5.13 4.35
C HIS A 148 0.52 4.39 5.31
N GLY A 149 -0.74 4.78 5.32
CA GLY A 149 -1.79 4.16 6.13
C GLY A 149 -1.99 2.70 5.71
N MET A 150 -2.22 2.46 4.43
CA MET A 150 -2.45 1.13 3.89
C MET A 150 -1.15 0.43 3.50
N THR A 151 -0.76 -0.55 4.28
CA THR A 151 0.43 -1.40 4.00
C THR A 151 0.10 -2.87 4.10
N ALA A 152 0.86 -3.69 3.37
CA ALA A 152 0.74 -5.14 3.44
C ALA A 152 2.12 -5.80 3.55
N SER A 153 2.12 -7.05 4.01
CA SER A 153 3.35 -7.84 4.15
C SER A 153 3.19 -9.21 3.50
N LEU A 154 4.23 -9.67 2.84
CA LEU A 154 4.34 -11.01 2.29
C LEU A 154 5.30 -11.85 3.14
N LYS A 155 4.93 -13.11 3.38
CA LYS A 155 5.82 -14.09 3.96
C LYS A 155 6.91 -14.48 2.93
N PRO A 156 8.10 -14.92 3.37
CA PRO A 156 9.18 -15.33 2.45
C PRO A 156 8.75 -16.36 1.39
N ALA A 157 7.87 -17.30 1.77
CA ALA A 157 7.32 -18.29 0.84
C ALA A 157 6.45 -17.64 -0.25
N GLN A 158 5.67 -16.62 0.08
CA GLN A 158 4.84 -15.88 -0.89
C GLN A 158 5.70 -15.04 -1.84
N ILE A 159 6.76 -14.42 -1.34
CA ILE A 159 7.74 -13.70 -2.19
C ILE A 159 8.37 -14.67 -3.19
N GLN A 160 8.80 -15.85 -2.74
CA GLN A 160 9.38 -16.86 -3.61
C GLN A 160 8.38 -17.38 -4.65
N ALA A 161 7.12 -17.57 -4.27
CA ALA A 161 6.05 -17.95 -5.19
C ALA A 161 5.82 -16.86 -6.24
N LEU A 162 5.78 -15.57 -5.83
CA LEU A 162 5.65 -14.44 -6.75
C LEU A 162 6.82 -14.36 -7.75
N ILE A 163 8.07 -14.53 -7.27
CA ILE A 163 9.25 -14.59 -8.14
C ILE A 163 9.12 -15.74 -9.16
N ASN A 164 8.69 -16.92 -8.70
CA ASN A 164 8.49 -18.07 -9.59
C ASN A 164 7.39 -17.83 -10.60
N PHE A 165 6.31 -17.16 -10.22
CA PHE A 165 5.25 -16.73 -11.13
C PHE A 165 5.79 -15.80 -12.22
N MET A 166 6.52 -14.74 -11.85
CA MET A 166 7.10 -13.78 -12.79
C MET A 166 8.09 -14.45 -13.76
N LEU A 167 8.95 -15.33 -13.25
CA LEU A 167 9.91 -16.08 -14.09
C LEU A 167 9.20 -17.07 -15.01
N GLY A 168 8.14 -17.73 -14.54
CA GLY A 168 7.31 -18.60 -15.37
C GLY A 168 6.65 -17.83 -16.50
N PHE A 169 6.11 -16.65 -16.19
CA PHE A 169 5.49 -15.77 -17.17
C PHE A 169 6.49 -15.31 -18.24
N ALA A 170 7.66 -14.81 -17.82
CA ALA A 170 8.71 -14.36 -18.73
C ALA A 170 9.24 -15.46 -19.66
N ARG A 171 9.20 -16.72 -19.21
CA ARG A 171 9.66 -17.90 -19.97
C ARG A 171 8.53 -18.66 -20.66
N GLN A 172 7.28 -18.21 -20.53
CA GLN A 172 6.07 -18.90 -21.01
C GLN A 172 5.94 -20.35 -20.47
N ASP A 173 6.43 -20.59 -19.25
CA ASP A 173 6.40 -21.88 -18.56
C ASP A 173 5.10 -21.99 -17.75
N THR A 174 4.08 -22.60 -18.37
CA THR A 174 2.74 -22.78 -17.76
C THR A 174 2.78 -23.64 -16.51
N HIS A 175 3.64 -24.66 -16.46
CA HIS A 175 3.77 -25.53 -15.28
C HIS A 175 4.28 -24.75 -14.07
N ARG A 176 5.33 -23.91 -14.27
CA ARG A 176 5.89 -23.05 -13.24
C ARG A 176 4.88 -22.00 -12.75
N ILE A 177 4.12 -21.40 -13.68
CA ILE A 177 3.04 -20.45 -13.37
C ILE A 177 2.00 -21.12 -12.47
N THR A 178 1.47 -22.27 -12.87
CA THR A 178 0.45 -23.00 -12.11
C THR A 178 0.93 -23.36 -10.71
N LYS A 179 2.16 -23.90 -10.59
CA LYS A 179 2.76 -24.25 -9.29
C LYS A 179 2.93 -23.03 -8.38
N ALA A 180 3.33 -21.90 -8.96
CA ALA A 180 3.50 -20.66 -8.21
C ALA A 180 2.15 -20.10 -7.71
N LEU A 181 1.10 -20.13 -8.54
CA LEU A 181 -0.25 -19.71 -8.14
C LEU A 181 -0.80 -20.59 -7.01
N LEU A 182 -0.65 -21.91 -7.09
CA LEU A 182 -1.07 -22.81 -6.02
C LEU A 182 -0.32 -22.61 -4.71
N ALA A 183 0.91 -22.06 -4.76
CA ALA A 183 1.68 -21.75 -3.55
C ALA A 183 1.32 -20.38 -2.94
N LEU A 184 0.55 -19.54 -3.64
CA LEU A 184 0.05 -18.25 -3.15
C LEU A 184 -1.33 -18.38 -2.47
N LEU A 185 -2.06 -19.45 -2.76
CA LEU A 185 -3.33 -19.81 -2.12
C LEU A 185 -3.10 -20.45 -0.75
#